data_4af1b3087b3b72d5ad0ae45bc2a730da
#
_entry.id   4af1b3087b3b72d5ad0ae45bc2a730da
#
_cell.length_a   1.000
_cell.length_b   1.000
_cell.length_c   1.000
_cell.angle_alpha   90.00
_cell.angle_beta   90.00
_cell.angle_gamma   90.00
#
_symmetry.space_group_name_H-M   'P 1'
#
loop_
_entity.id
_entity.type
_entity.pdbx_description
1 polymer ?
#
loop_
_entity_poly.entity_id
_entity_poly.type
_entity_poly.pdbx_seq_one_letter_code
_entity_poly.pdbx_strand_id
1 'polypeptide(L)'
;MTRPRKCRKIRFNPKVNYFKPQGVPIRSLEIVNLSAEELEAIRLKNIKRLEQTECAKKMNTSQSTFQRILASAYQKVSTALVEGKAIKIENK
;
A
#
# COMPACT_ATOMS: atom_id res chain seq x y z
N MET A 1 -23.86 -10.27 10.40
CA MET A 1 -23.54 -10.33 10.03
C MET A 1 -23.18 -10.43 9.86
N THR A 2 -22.93 -10.44 9.87
CA THR A 2 -22.47 -10.61 9.52
C THR A 2 -21.77 -10.66 9.51
N ARG A 3 -21.55 -10.75 9.69
CA ARG A 3 -20.77 -10.83 9.61
C ARG A 3 -19.99 -10.82 9.78
N PRO A 4 -19.80 -10.93 9.73
CA PRO A 4 -18.97 -10.87 9.77
C PRO A 4 -18.14 -10.71 9.89
N ARG A 5 -17.91 -10.74 9.93
CA ARG A 5 -17.24 -10.71 9.78
C ARG A 5 -16.37 -10.59 9.99
N LYS A 6 -16.01 -10.64 10.02
CA LYS A 6 -15.34 -10.60 10.11
C LYS A 6 -14.49 -10.27 10.10
N CYS A 7 -14.18 -10.03 10.30
CA CYS A 7 -13.43 -9.78 10.09
C CYS A 7 -12.57 -9.61 10.39
N ARG A 8 -12.14 -9.48 10.50
CA ARG A 8 -11.49 -9.40 10.67
C ARG A 8 -10.39 -9.53 10.75
N LYS A 9 -9.62 -9.31 11.00
CA LYS A 9 -8.77 -9.56 10.83
C LYS A 9 -7.95 -9.64 10.31
N ILE A 10 -7.50 -9.28 10.28
CA ILE A 10 -7.13 -9.28 9.45
C ILE A 10 -6.99 -10.31 8.74
N ARG A 11 -7.35 -11.01 8.65
CA ARG A 11 -7.65 -11.76 7.78
C ARG A 11 -8.48 -11.23 6.80
N PHE A 12 -9.06 -10.32 7.06
CA PHE A 12 -9.86 -9.58 6.13
C PHE A 12 -8.97 -8.98 5.06
N ASN A 13 -9.31 -9.18 3.82
CA ASN A 13 -8.41 -8.84 2.74
C ASN A 13 -9.21 -8.36 1.53
N PRO A 14 -9.69 -7.13 1.55
CA PRO A 14 -10.47 -6.62 0.44
C PRO A 14 -9.62 -6.55 -0.82
N LYS A 15 -10.25 -6.75 -1.97
CA LYS A 15 -9.54 -6.74 -3.22
C LYS A 15 -9.04 -5.35 -3.58
N VAL A 16 -9.82 -4.34 -3.24
CA VAL A 16 -9.46 -2.97 -3.51
C VAL A 16 -9.76 -2.15 -2.29
N ASN A 17 -8.85 -1.30 -1.94
CA ASN A 17 -9.01 -0.42 -0.80
C ASN A 17 -8.59 0.98 -1.23
N TYR A 18 -9.36 1.98 -0.83
CA TYR A 18 -9.07 3.37 -1.20
C TYR A 18 -8.76 4.21 0.02
N PHE A 19 -7.78 5.07 -0.13
CA PHE A 19 -7.53 6.15 0.80
C PHE A 19 -7.72 7.45 0.03
N LYS A 20 -8.55 8.33 0.52
CA LYS A 20 -8.86 9.53 -0.22
C LYS A 20 -9.20 10.67 0.72
N PRO A 21 -9.15 11.91 0.21
CA PRO A 21 -9.60 13.05 1.02
C PRO A 21 -11.06 12.90 1.40
N GLN A 22 -11.35 13.18 2.67
CA GLN A 22 -12.69 13.03 3.18
C GLN A 22 -13.62 14.03 2.52
N GLY A 23 -14.81 13.57 2.18
CA GLY A 23 -15.84 14.42 1.64
C GLY A 23 -15.76 14.68 0.15
N VAL A 24 -14.74 14.15 -0.52
CA VAL A 24 -14.58 14.32 -1.96
C VAL A 24 -14.96 13.01 -2.65
N PRO A 25 -15.92 13.02 -3.59
CA PRO A 25 -16.28 11.79 -4.27
C PRO A 25 -15.11 11.23 -5.07
N ILE A 26 -15.00 9.91 -5.09
CA ILE A 26 -13.89 9.27 -5.76
C ILE A 26 -13.83 9.64 -7.24
N ARG A 27 -14.99 9.85 -7.86
CA ARG A 27 -15.02 10.18 -9.29
C ARG A 27 -14.45 11.56 -9.60
N SER A 28 -14.28 12.39 -8.57
CA SER A 28 -13.70 13.72 -8.73
C SER A 28 -12.22 13.75 -8.48
N LEU A 29 -11.62 12.61 -8.18
CA LEU A 29 -10.22 12.54 -7.77
C LEU A 29 -9.39 11.80 -8.80
N GLU A 30 -8.15 12.25 -8.96
CA GLU A 30 -7.18 11.43 -9.67
C GLU A 30 -6.77 10.30 -8.75
N ILE A 31 -6.42 9.18 -9.36
CA ILE A 31 -6.15 7.96 -8.62
C ILE A 31 -4.70 7.56 -8.82
N VAL A 32 -4.02 7.31 -7.71
CA VAL A 32 -2.68 6.77 -7.70
C VAL A 32 -2.81 5.29 -7.34
N ASN A 33 -2.29 4.41 -8.20
CA ASN A 33 -2.39 2.98 -7.97
C ASN A 33 -1.17 2.49 -7.20
N LEU A 34 -1.40 1.92 -6.03
CA LEU A 34 -0.35 1.33 -5.21
C LEU A 34 -0.48 -0.17 -5.32
N SER A 35 0.58 -0.82 -5.79
CA SER A 35 0.54 -2.25 -5.99
C SER A 35 0.68 -2.99 -4.66
N ALA A 36 0.29 -4.27 -4.67
CA ALA A 36 0.47 -5.09 -3.48
C ALA A 36 1.94 -5.17 -3.07
N GLU A 37 2.82 -5.24 -4.07
CA GLU A 37 4.26 -5.26 -3.83
C GLU A 37 4.74 -4.01 -3.13
N GLU A 38 4.26 -2.87 -3.60
CA GLU A 38 4.66 -1.59 -3.01
C GLU A 38 4.14 -1.46 -1.58
N LEU A 39 2.93 -1.91 -1.36
CA LEU A 39 2.37 -1.88 -0.01
C LEU A 39 3.16 -2.79 0.93
N GLU A 40 3.53 -3.97 0.44
CA GLU A 40 4.30 -4.90 1.25
C GLU A 40 5.68 -4.34 1.59
N ALA A 41 6.30 -3.63 0.64
CA ALA A 41 7.59 -3.01 0.90
C ALA A 41 7.49 -2.00 2.04
N ILE A 42 6.45 -1.19 2.01
CA ILE A 42 6.22 -0.22 3.08
C ILE A 42 5.99 -0.93 4.41
N ARG A 43 5.19 -1.99 4.39
CA ARG A 43 4.88 -2.71 5.61
C ARG A 43 6.14 -3.28 6.25
N LEU A 44 6.97 -3.92 5.45
CA LEU A 44 8.18 -4.54 5.97
C LEU A 44 9.18 -3.52 6.49
N LYS A 45 9.35 -2.44 5.75
CA LYS A 45 10.36 -1.45 6.11
C LYS A 45 9.89 -0.54 7.23
N ASN A 46 8.66 -0.06 7.17
CA ASN A 46 8.21 1.00 8.06
C ASN A 46 7.41 0.51 9.25
N ILE A 47 6.65 -0.56 9.08
CA ILE A 47 5.84 -1.09 10.17
C ILE A 47 6.63 -2.14 10.94
N LYS A 48 7.23 -3.08 10.23
CA LYS A 48 8.05 -4.13 10.86
C LYS A 48 9.45 -3.64 11.20
N ARG A 49 9.89 -2.56 10.55
CA ARG A 49 11.19 -1.93 10.81
C ARG A 49 12.37 -2.84 10.56
N LEU A 50 12.26 -3.63 9.51
CA LEU A 50 13.32 -4.55 9.15
C LEU A 50 14.40 -3.84 8.35
N GLU A 51 15.61 -4.40 8.39
CA GLU A 51 16.69 -3.91 7.54
C GLU A 51 16.36 -4.19 6.08
N GLN A 52 16.95 -3.40 5.19
CA GLN A 52 16.68 -3.54 3.76
C GLN A 52 17.03 -4.93 3.26
N THR A 53 18.12 -5.50 3.75
CA THR A 53 18.49 -6.85 3.33
C THR A 53 17.44 -7.87 3.75
N GLU A 54 16.90 -7.69 4.95
CA GLU A 54 15.86 -8.58 5.45
C GLU A 54 14.57 -8.42 4.65
N CYS A 55 14.21 -7.18 4.35
CA CYS A 55 13.03 -6.91 3.54
C CYS A 55 13.12 -7.57 2.17
N ALA A 56 14.28 -7.42 1.54
CA ALA A 56 14.49 -7.99 0.21
C ALA A 56 14.36 -9.50 0.25
N LYS A 57 14.90 -10.13 1.29
CA LYS A 57 14.79 -11.57 1.44
C LYS A 57 13.34 -12.00 1.56
N LYS A 58 12.58 -11.30 2.39
CA LYS A 58 11.18 -11.66 2.59
C LYS A 58 10.34 -11.48 1.35
N MET A 59 10.73 -10.54 0.50
CA MET A 59 10.04 -10.33 -0.77
C MET A 59 10.66 -11.13 -1.89
N ASN A 60 11.67 -11.93 -1.59
CA ASN A 60 12.30 -12.82 -2.55
C ASN A 60 12.87 -12.04 -3.73
N THR A 61 13.60 -10.98 -3.44
CA THR A 61 14.13 -10.12 -4.48
C THR A 61 15.48 -9.58 -4.04
N SER A 62 16.19 -8.92 -4.95
CA SER A 62 17.47 -8.30 -4.62
C SER A 62 17.25 -7.04 -3.83
N GLN A 63 18.30 -6.59 -3.14
CA GLN A 63 18.22 -5.38 -2.36
C GLN A 63 17.98 -4.17 -3.23
N SER A 64 18.62 -4.10 -4.40
CA SER A 64 18.41 -2.96 -5.28
C SER A 64 17.00 -2.94 -5.85
N THR A 65 16.42 -4.10 -6.14
CA THR A 65 15.04 -4.16 -6.58
C THR A 65 14.10 -3.72 -5.46
N PHE A 66 14.36 -4.18 -4.23
CA PHE A 66 13.56 -3.77 -3.10
C PHE A 66 13.60 -2.24 -2.95
N GLN A 67 14.79 -1.65 -3.08
CA GLN A 67 14.91 -0.20 -2.96
C GLN A 67 14.08 0.53 -3.99
N ARG A 68 14.05 0.01 -5.21
CA ARG A 68 13.24 0.62 -6.27
C ARG A 68 11.75 0.52 -5.98
N ILE A 69 11.32 -0.65 -5.50
CA ILE A 69 9.92 -0.83 -5.14
C ILE A 69 9.52 0.14 -4.04
N LEU A 70 10.37 0.25 -3.02
CA LEU A 70 10.09 1.13 -1.89
C LEU A 70 10.07 2.59 -2.32
N ALA A 71 11.02 2.99 -3.15
CA ALA A 71 11.07 4.37 -3.64
C ALA A 71 9.82 4.71 -4.45
N SER A 72 9.38 3.79 -5.28
CA SER A 72 8.16 3.97 -6.06
C SER A 72 6.96 4.11 -5.13
N ALA A 73 6.89 3.27 -4.09
CA ALA A 73 5.80 3.34 -3.13
C ALA A 73 5.76 4.69 -2.44
N TYR A 74 6.91 5.17 -1.98
CA TYR A 74 6.97 6.45 -1.30
C TYR A 74 6.58 7.60 -2.22
N GLN A 75 7.03 7.54 -3.47
CA GLN A 75 6.69 8.57 -4.43
C GLN A 75 5.18 8.65 -4.64
N LYS A 76 4.55 7.51 -4.78
CA LYS A 76 3.11 7.45 -5.00
C LYS A 76 2.33 7.97 -3.80
N VAL A 77 2.71 7.53 -2.61
CA VAL A 77 2.02 7.97 -1.40
C VAL A 77 2.22 9.46 -1.19
N SER A 78 3.44 9.94 -1.39
CA SER A 78 3.73 11.36 -1.22
C SER A 78 2.94 12.20 -2.20
N THR A 79 2.89 11.79 -3.45
CA THR A 79 2.14 12.52 -4.47
C THR A 79 0.67 12.60 -4.09
N ALA A 80 0.10 11.47 -3.65
CA ALA A 80 -1.32 11.45 -3.29
C ALA A 80 -1.59 12.38 -2.12
N LEU A 81 -0.73 12.36 -1.12
CA LEU A 81 -0.93 13.19 0.06
C LEU A 81 -0.80 14.67 -0.26
N VAL A 82 0.23 15.02 -1.01
CA VAL A 82 0.51 16.44 -1.29
C VAL A 82 -0.50 17.01 -2.26
N GLU A 83 -0.89 16.24 -3.24
CA GLU A 83 -1.77 16.73 -4.29
C GLU A 83 -3.24 16.36 -4.10
N GLY A 84 -3.57 15.71 -3.00
CA GLY A 84 -4.96 15.40 -2.69
C GLY A 84 -5.58 14.38 -3.61
N LYS A 85 -4.83 13.37 -3.99
CA LYS A 85 -5.32 12.31 -4.85
C LYS A 85 -5.75 11.11 -4.03
N ALA A 86 -6.54 10.23 -4.64
CA ALA A 86 -6.91 8.99 -4.00
C ALA A 86 -5.83 7.95 -4.22
N ILE A 87 -5.61 7.09 -3.22
CA ILE A 87 -4.70 5.96 -3.37
C ILE A 87 -5.57 4.71 -3.48
N LYS A 88 -5.38 4.00 -4.57
CA LYS A 88 -6.06 2.73 -4.79
C LYS A 88 -5.07 1.61 -4.52
N ILE A 89 -5.35 0.80 -3.51
CA ILE A 89 -4.48 -0.30 -3.14
C ILE A 89 -5.10 -1.58 -3.66
N GLU A 90 -4.35 -2.28 -4.49
CA GLU A 90 -4.82 -3.54 -5.03
C GLU A 90 -4.16 -4.68 -4.32
N ASN A 91 -4.96 -5.50 -3.67
CA ASN A 91 -4.49 -6.71 -3.01
C ASN A 91 -4.74 -7.89 -3.91
N LYS A 92 -3.73 -8.72 -4.02
CA LYS A 92 -3.85 -9.87 -4.90
C LYS A 92 -4.29 -11.09 -4.17
#